data_92d2c4f77f5632b533d15ac646699970
#
_entry.id   92d2c4f77f5632b533d15ac646699970
#
_cell.length_a   1.000
_cell.length_b   1.000
_cell.length_c   1.000
_cell.angle_alpha   90.00
_cell.angle_beta   90.00
_cell.angle_gamma   90.00
#
_symmetry.space_group_name_H-M   'P 1'
#
loop_
_entity.id
_entity.type
_entity.pdbx_description
1 polymer ?
#
loop_
_entity_poly.entity_id
_entity_poly.type
_entity_poly.pdbx_seq_one_letter_code
_entity_poly.pdbx_strand_id
1 'polypeptide(L)'
;MEIQFLGNKDFLKRPKTAFLAASTIPPDMVLKCYDWAVRMAEEGQCVISGFSSHLEREVLHFLMKGHQPIILVLAREMYKQIPSELQPLLDANRLLIISVSKAVRQSKATAYARNKYICEIADKILFVGVTDKSSLYPLKDIYKNKHILTE
;
A
#
# COMPACT_ATOMS: atom_id res chain seq x y z
N MET A 1 -0.66 -20.45 -0.24
CA MET A 1 -0.64 -19.29 0.68
C MET A 1 -2.04 -19.01 1.17
N GLU A 2 -2.22 -18.96 2.47
CA GLU A 2 -3.52 -18.67 3.07
C GLU A 2 -3.65 -17.17 3.28
N ILE A 3 -4.71 -16.59 2.72
CA ILE A 3 -4.94 -15.14 2.78
C ILE A 3 -6.11 -14.87 3.71
N GLN A 4 -5.93 -13.95 4.65
CA GLN A 4 -6.96 -13.53 5.59
C GLN A 4 -7.39 -12.10 5.31
N PHE A 5 -8.67 -11.83 5.51
CA PHE A 5 -9.27 -10.53 5.25
C PHE A 5 -10.00 -9.99 6.49
N LEU A 6 -9.91 -8.70 6.70
CA LEU A 6 -10.67 -8.00 7.73
C LEU A 6 -11.13 -6.66 7.17
N GLY A 7 -12.42 -6.38 7.26
CA GLY A 7 -12.99 -5.15 6.73
C GLY A 7 -13.79 -5.36 5.45
N ASN A 8 -13.82 -4.35 4.59
CA ASN A 8 -14.70 -4.36 3.42
C ASN A 8 -14.06 -5.04 2.21
N LYS A 9 -14.41 -6.32 1.99
CA LYS A 9 -13.88 -7.11 0.89
C LYS A 9 -14.33 -6.64 -0.49
N ASP A 10 -15.39 -5.84 -0.57
CA ASP A 10 -15.87 -5.33 -1.85
C ASP A 10 -14.83 -4.43 -2.52
N PHE A 11 -13.88 -3.89 -1.75
CA PHE A 11 -12.81 -3.05 -2.31
C PHE A 11 -11.91 -3.83 -3.27
N LEU A 12 -11.86 -5.17 -3.18
CA LEU A 12 -11.11 -5.99 -4.13
C LEU A 12 -11.66 -5.88 -5.56
N LYS A 13 -12.93 -5.53 -5.71
CA LYS A 13 -13.58 -5.38 -7.01
C LYS A 13 -13.37 -4.00 -7.62
N ARG A 14 -12.84 -3.04 -6.87
CA ARG A 14 -12.62 -1.69 -7.35
C ARG A 14 -11.29 -1.56 -8.09
N PRO A 15 -11.20 -0.64 -9.07
CA PRO A 15 -9.89 -0.25 -9.58
C PRO A 15 -9.05 0.28 -8.41
N LYS A 16 -7.79 -0.14 -8.33
CA LYS A 16 -6.92 0.23 -7.23
C LYS A 16 -5.53 0.53 -7.71
N THR A 17 -4.92 1.56 -7.11
CA THR A 17 -3.56 1.98 -7.41
C THR A 17 -2.67 1.64 -6.23
N ALA A 18 -1.58 0.92 -6.50
CA ALA A 18 -0.61 0.57 -5.47
C ALA A 18 0.40 1.70 -5.27
N PHE A 19 0.82 1.89 -4.03
CA PHE A 19 1.90 2.79 -3.68
C PHE A 19 3.01 1.99 -3.03
N LEU A 20 4.17 1.90 -3.69
CA LEU A 20 5.32 1.13 -3.23
C LEU A 20 6.56 2.01 -3.26
N ALA A 21 7.08 2.35 -2.07
CA ALA A 21 8.22 3.25 -1.94
C ALA A 21 9.43 2.52 -1.35
N ALA A 22 10.60 2.81 -1.90
CA ALA A 22 11.86 2.32 -1.35
C ALA A 22 12.15 2.98 0.00
N SER A 23 13.15 2.50 0.72
CA SER A 23 13.45 2.99 2.06
C SER A 23 14.11 4.38 2.06
N THR A 24 14.81 4.74 1.00
CA THR A 24 15.50 6.03 0.88
C THR A 24 14.95 6.80 -0.31
N ILE A 25 14.37 7.97 -0.05
CA ILE A 25 13.68 8.77 -1.05
C ILE A 25 14.25 10.20 -1.06
N PRO A 26 14.58 10.75 -2.25
CA PRO A 26 15.01 12.16 -2.33
C PRO A 26 13.91 13.11 -1.86
N PRO A 27 14.27 14.23 -1.18
CA PRO A 27 13.26 15.15 -0.60
C PRO A 27 12.25 15.71 -1.61
N ASP A 28 12.66 16.02 -2.83
CA ASP A 28 11.74 16.53 -3.86
C ASP A 28 10.70 15.47 -4.25
N MET A 29 11.09 14.21 -4.27
CA MET A 29 10.19 13.12 -4.56
C MET A 29 9.18 12.91 -3.42
N VAL A 30 9.61 13.13 -2.17
CA VAL A 30 8.72 13.03 -1.00
C VAL A 30 7.54 13.99 -1.14
N LEU A 31 7.83 15.25 -1.49
CA LEU A 31 6.78 16.26 -1.67
C LEU A 31 5.80 15.89 -2.78
N LYS A 32 6.32 15.35 -3.89
CA LYS A 32 5.45 14.90 -4.98
C LYS A 32 4.52 13.77 -4.53
N CYS A 33 4.99 12.90 -3.64
CA CYS A 33 4.16 11.81 -3.12
C CYS A 33 3.07 12.33 -2.18
N TYR A 34 3.35 13.35 -1.39
CA TYR A 34 2.32 13.98 -0.57
C TYR A 34 1.24 14.60 -1.44
N ASP A 35 1.62 15.33 -2.48
CA ASP A 35 0.67 15.92 -3.42
C ASP A 35 -0.15 14.85 -4.13
N TRP A 36 0.49 13.76 -4.52
CA TRP A 36 -0.19 12.62 -5.13
C TRP A 36 -1.23 12.01 -4.17
N ALA A 37 -0.86 11.84 -2.91
CA ALA A 37 -1.79 11.28 -1.91
C ALA A 37 -3.01 12.17 -1.72
N VAL A 38 -2.80 13.49 -1.68
CA VAL A 38 -3.90 14.46 -1.58
C VAL A 38 -4.82 14.34 -2.78
N ARG A 39 -4.27 14.22 -4.00
CA ARG A 39 -5.08 14.05 -5.21
C ARG A 39 -5.90 12.76 -5.16
N MET A 40 -5.28 11.66 -4.70
CA MET A 40 -6.00 10.38 -4.59
C MET A 40 -7.18 10.51 -3.63
N ALA A 41 -6.98 11.19 -2.50
CA ALA A 41 -8.05 11.43 -1.55
C ALA A 41 -9.16 12.29 -2.14
N GLU A 42 -8.79 13.37 -2.83
CA GLU A 42 -9.77 14.28 -3.45
C GLU A 42 -10.56 13.62 -4.58
N GLU A 43 -9.89 12.74 -5.35
CA GLU A 43 -10.52 12.05 -6.48
C GLU A 43 -11.24 10.77 -6.08
N GLY A 44 -11.19 10.40 -4.82
CA GLY A 44 -11.86 9.20 -4.34
C GLY A 44 -11.24 7.90 -4.82
N GLN A 45 -9.93 7.90 -5.12
CA GLN A 45 -9.24 6.73 -5.66
C GLN A 45 -8.84 5.75 -4.57
N CYS A 46 -9.05 4.47 -4.82
CA CYS A 46 -8.63 3.41 -3.91
C CYS A 46 -7.12 3.18 -4.01
N VAL A 47 -6.42 3.29 -2.89
CA VAL A 47 -4.98 3.05 -2.82
C VAL A 47 -4.70 1.80 -1.99
N ILE A 48 -3.81 0.95 -2.51
CA ILE A 48 -3.38 -0.28 -1.85
C ILE A 48 -1.88 -0.21 -1.60
N SER A 49 -1.46 -0.57 -0.38
CA SER A 49 -0.04 -0.56 0.00
C SER A 49 0.16 -1.40 1.24
N GLY A 50 1.42 -1.72 1.55
CA GLY A 50 1.79 -2.27 2.85
C GLY A 50 1.90 -1.19 3.92
N PHE A 51 2.00 0.08 3.52
CA PHE A 51 2.14 1.22 4.43
C PHE A 51 3.18 0.98 5.53
N SER A 52 4.29 0.34 5.18
CA SER A 52 5.30 -0.06 6.16
C SER A 52 6.58 0.77 6.13
N SER A 53 7.00 1.30 4.96
CA SER A 53 8.13 2.21 4.93
C SER A 53 7.70 3.59 5.46
N HIS A 54 8.70 4.41 5.79
CA HIS A 54 8.40 5.74 6.36
C HIS A 54 7.50 6.58 5.45
N LEU A 55 7.86 6.66 4.16
CA LEU A 55 7.05 7.45 3.22
C LEU A 55 5.66 6.83 3.02
N GLU A 56 5.57 5.50 2.97
CA GLU A 56 4.27 4.84 2.83
C GLU A 56 3.36 5.16 4.01
N ARG A 57 3.90 5.21 5.23
CA ARG A 57 3.12 5.58 6.41
C ARG A 57 2.65 7.02 6.37
N GLU A 58 3.50 7.92 5.87
CA GLU A 58 3.11 9.32 5.73
C GLU A 58 2.02 9.49 4.68
N VAL A 59 2.13 8.77 3.55
CA VAL A 59 1.09 8.77 2.53
C VAL A 59 -0.23 8.29 3.11
N LEU A 60 -0.21 7.25 3.94
CA LEU A 60 -1.42 6.77 4.61
C LEU A 60 -2.10 7.88 5.39
N HIS A 61 -1.33 8.68 6.13
CA HIS A 61 -1.90 9.78 6.91
C HIS A 61 -2.63 10.80 6.03
N PHE A 62 -2.10 11.10 4.84
CA PHE A 62 -2.80 11.99 3.90
C PHE A 62 -4.07 11.34 3.36
N LEU A 63 -4.02 10.04 3.04
CA LEU A 63 -5.18 9.31 2.54
C LEU A 63 -6.30 9.22 3.57
N MET A 64 -5.95 9.13 4.86
CA MET A 64 -6.91 9.04 5.94
C MET A 64 -7.81 10.27 6.03
N LYS A 65 -7.35 11.42 5.56
CA LYS A 65 -8.10 12.68 5.59
C LYS A 65 -9.23 12.72 4.56
N GLY A 66 -9.20 11.83 3.57
CA GLY A 66 -10.26 11.72 2.59
C GLY A 66 -11.38 10.80 3.03
N HIS A 67 -12.17 10.32 2.06
CA HIS A 67 -13.29 9.41 2.30
C HIS A 67 -13.19 8.14 1.44
N GLN A 68 -12.14 8.01 0.64
CA GLN A 68 -11.96 6.93 -0.30
C GLN A 68 -11.57 5.62 0.41
N PRO A 69 -11.73 4.48 -0.29
CA PRO A 69 -11.29 3.19 0.23
C PRO A 69 -9.78 3.09 0.34
N ILE A 70 -9.32 2.37 1.35
CA ILE A 70 -7.90 2.10 1.57
C ILE A 70 -7.74 0.60 1.78
N ILE A 71 -6.75 -0.01 1.13
CA ILE A 71 -6.42 -1.42 1.30
C ILE A 71 -5.01 -1.52 1.88
N LEU A 72 -4.91 -2.09 3.08
CA LEU A 72 -3.64 -2.34 3.76
C LEU A 72 -3.30 -3.83 3.65
N VAL A 73 -2.13 -4.14 3.11
CA VAL A 73 -1.68 -5.53 3.01
C VAL A 73 -0.52 -5.77 3.97
N LEU A 74 -0.72 -6.71 4.88
CA LEU A 74 0.26 -7.03 5.91
C LEU A 74 1.22 -8.13 5.43
N ALA A 75 2.49 -7.98 5.78
CA ALA A 75 3.53 -8.99 5.56
C ALA A 75 3.75 -9.82 6.83
N ARG A 76 2.71 -9.98 7.62
CA ARG A 76 2.69 -10.70 8.89
C ARG A 76 1.29 -11.23 9.12
N GLU A 77 1.10 -12.00 10.21
CA GLU A 77 -0.22 -12.50 10.57
C GLU A 77 -1.21 -11.36 10.81
N MET A 78 -2.50 -11.65 10.64
CA MET A 78 -3.55 -10.67 10.87
C MET A 78 -3.47 -10.13 12.30
N TYR A 79 -3.78 -8.86 12.48
CA TYR A 79 -3.80 -8.23 13.79
C TYR A 79 -4.74 -8.97 14.72
N LYS A 80 -4.27 -9.27 15.95
CA LYS A 80 -5.10 -9.76 17.03
C LYS A 80 -5.81 -8.58 17.71
N GLN A 81 -5.17 -7.42 17.69
CA GLN A 81 -5.73 -6.18 18.19
C GLN A 81 -5.44 -5.10 17.16
N ILE A 82 -6.49 -4.43 16.69
CA ILE A 82 -6.37 -3.40 15.65
C ILE A 82 -5.66 -2.18 16.21
N PRO A 83 -4.60 -1.68 15.53
CA PRO A 83 -3.98 -0.41 15.92
C PRO A 83 -5.03 0.71 15.99
N SER A 84 -4.93 1.54 17.05
CA SER A 84 -5.93 2.58 17.29
C SER A 84 -6.11 3.55 16.14
N GLU A 85 -5.05 3.82 15.37
CA GLU A 85 -5.13 4.74 14.22
C GLU A 85 -5.95 4.18 13.06
N LEU A 86 -6.07 2.85 12.97
CA LEU A 86 -6.84 2.20 11.90
C LEU A 86 -8.30 1.99 12.26
N GLN A 87 -8.63 1.99 13.55
CA GLN A 87 -10.00 1.72 13.98
C GLN A 87 -11.03 2.68 13.36
N PRO A 88 -10.78 4.00 13.32
CA PRO A 88 -11.74 4.91 12.67
C PRO A 88 -12.02 4.58 11.21
N LEU A 89 -11.01 4.08 10.48
CA LEU A 89 -11.19 3.68 9.07
C LEU A 89 -12.09 2.46 8.95
N LEU A 90 -11.93 1.50 9.86
CA LEU A 90 -12.81 0.32 9.89
C LEU A 90 -14.23 0.72 10.28
N ASP A 91 -14.38 1.59 11.27
CA ASP A 91 -15.70 2.06 11.71
C ASP A 91 -16.43 2.81 10.62
N ALA A 92 -15.69 3.54 9.78
CA ALA A 92 -16.25 4.27 8.65
C ALA A 92 -16.44 3.40 7.40
N ASN A 93 -16.15 2.10 7.48
CA ASN A 93 -16.23 1.15 6.37
C ASN A 93 -15.35 1.55 5.18
N ARG A 94 -14.15 2.09 5.48
CA ARG A 94 -13.21 2.58 4.48
C ARG A 94 -11.96 1.72 4.32
N LEU A 95 -11.81 0.65 5.12
CA LEU A 95 -10.57 -0.10 5.17
C LEU A 95 -10.81 -1.58 4.90
N LEU A 96 -9.93 -2.16 4.09
CA LEU A 96 -9.76 -3.59 3.97
C LEU A 96 -8.33 -3.92 4.39
N ILE A 97 -8.17 -4.80 5.37
CA ILE A 97 -6.87 -5.31 5.79
C ILE A 97 -6.71 -6.72 5.25
N ILE A 98 -5.61 -6.97 4.56
CA ILE A 98 -5.30 -8.29 3.98
C ILE A 98 -4.01 -8.78 4.61
N SER A 99 -4.00 -10.02 5.10
CA SER A 99 -2.77 -10.66 5.57
C SER A 99 -2.39 -11.79 4.61
N VAL A 100 -1.17 -11.75 4.10
CA VAL A 100 -0.67 -12.76 3.15
C VAL A 100 0.41 -13.64 3.77
N SER A 101 0.59 -13.57 5.10
CA SER A 101 1.61 -14.34 5.81
C SER A 101 1.10 -14.74 7.19
N LYS A 102 1.56 -15.88 7.67
CA LYS A 102 1.30 -16.33 9.05
C LYS A 102 2.46 -15.97 9.98
N ALA A 103 3.50 -15.30 9.46
CA ALA A 103 4.65 -14.92 10.26
C ALA A 103 4.25 -13.93 11.35
N VAL A 104 4.79 -14.12 12.55
CA VAL A 104 4.51 -13.21 13.67
C VAL A 104 5.07 -11.81 13.37
N ARG A 105 6.21 -11.75 12.68
CA ARG A 105 6.88 -10.49 12.35
C ARG A 105 7.17 -10.40 10.87
N GLN A 106 7.15 -9.16 10.36
CA GLN A 106 7.59 -8.89 9.00
C GLN A 106 9.08 -9.14 8.86
N SER A 107 9.47 -9.73 7.73
CA SER A 107 10.87 -9.93 7.33
C SER A 107 11.03 -9.41 5.91
N LYS A 108 12.28 -9.41 5.39
CA LYS A 108 12.51 -9.04 3.99
C LYS A 108 11.75 -9.99 3.05
N ALA A 109 11.73 -11.27 3.36
CA ALA A 109 11.06 -12.27 2.52
C ALA A 109 9.54 -12.08 2.53
N THR A 110 8.94 -11.89 3.71
CA THR A 110 7.48 -11.69 3.78
C THR A 110 7.07 -10.35 3.20
N ALA A 111 7.92 -9.32 3.34
CA ALA A 111 7.66 -8.02 2.73
C ALA A 111 7.70 -8.11 1.20
N TYR A 112 8.66 -8.84 0.65
CA TYR A 112 8.73 -9.04 -0.80
C TYR A 112 7.48 -9.78 -1.32
N ALA A 113 7.11 -10.85 -0.64
CA ALA A 113 5.92 -11.62 -1.02
C ALA A 113 4.65 -10.76 -0.95
N ARG A 114 4.53 -9.92 0.10
CA ARG A 114 3.42 -9.00 0.24
C ARG A 114 3.39 -7.99 -0.90
N ASN A 115 4.54 -7.41 -1.24
CA ASN A 115 4.62 -6.44 -2.32
C ASN A 115 4.30 -7.08 -3.67
N LYS A 116 4.72 -8.32 -3.89
CA LYS A 116 4.39 -9.05 -5.11
C LYS A 116 2.87 -9.26 -5.22
N TYR A 117 2.24 -9.65 -4.11
CA TYR A 117 0.79 -9.80 -4.07
C TYR A 117 0.08 -8.48 -4.45
N ILE A 118 0.56 -7.37 -3.89
CA ILE A 118 0.01 -6.04 -4.21
C ILE A 118 0.12 -5.78 -5.72
N CYS A 119 1.30 -6.03 -6.29
CA CYS A 119 1.52 -5.80 -7.72
C CYS A 119 0.59 -6.65 -8.59
N GLU A 120 0.28 -7.86 -8.16
CA GLU A 120 -0.59 -8.76 -8.93
C GLU A 120 -2.04 -8.26 -8.97
N ILE A 121 -2.55 -7.73 -7.85
CA ILE A 121 -3.96 -7.34 -7.80
C ILE A 121 -4.21 -5.87 -8.10
N ALA A 122 -3.18 -5.02 -8.09
CA ALA A 122 -3.34 -3.61 -8.42
C ALA A 122 -3.50 -3.41 -9.92
N ASP A 123 -4.29 -2.40 -10.30
CA ASP A 123 -4.47 -2.02 -11.70
C ASP A 123 -3.33 -1.12 -12.18
N LYS A 124 -2.86 -0.25 -11.29
CA LYS A 124 -1.75 0.67 -11.53
C LYS A 124 -0.83 0.63 -10.34
N ILE A 125 0.46 0.91 -10.56
CA ILE A 125 1.46 0.88 -9.47
C ILE A 125 2.34 2.12 -9.56
N LEU A 126 2.42 2.86 -8.46
CA LEU A 126 3.37 3.95 -8.32
C LEU A 126 4.57 3.44 -7.55
N PHE A 127 5.67 3.18 -8.28
CA PHE A 127 6.95 2.82 -7.66
C PHE A 127 7.75 4.09 -7.42
N VAL A 128 8.26 4.29 -6.20
CA VAL A 128 8.96 5.51 -5.81
C VAL A 128 10.35 5.20 -5.27
N GLY A 129 11.37 5.89 -5.78
CA GLY A 129 12.73 5.78 -5.30
C GLY A 129 13.40 4.45 -5.57
N VAL A 130 12.91 3.69 -6.55
CA VAL A 130 13.43 2.37 -6.86
C VAL A 130 14.69 2.45 -7.71
N THR A 131 15.78 1.88 -7.19
CA THR A 131 17.05 1.75 -7.93
C THR A 131 17.33 0.26 -8.11
N ASP A 132 18.37 -0.06 -8.89
CA ASP A 132 18.78 -1.44 -9.12
C ASP A 132 19.21 -2.17 -7.83
N LYS A 133 19.46 -1.43 -6.75
CA LYS A 133 19.80 -1.99 -5.44
C LYS A 133 18.59 -2.16 -4.54
N SER A 134 17.44 -1.66 -4.95
CA SER A 134 16.21 -1.71 -4.17
C SER A 134 15.57 -3.10 -4.26
N SER A 135 14.98 -3.57 -3.16
CA SER A 135 14.23 -4.82 -3.15
C SER A 135 12.99 -4.76 -4.05
N LEU A 136 12.54 -3.56 -4.39
CA LEU A 136 11.40 -3.36 -5.29
C LEU A 136 11.80 -3.44 -6.77
N TYR A 137 13.10 -3.43 -7.07
CA TYR A 137 13.55 -3.40 -8.47
C TYR A 137 13.03 -4.56 -9.32
N PRO A 138 13.11 -5.82 -8.84
CA PRO A 138 12.57 -6.94 -9.64
C PRO A 138 11.08 -6.80 -9.92
N LEU A 139 10.31 -6.29 -8.95
CA LEU A 139 8.87 -6.09 -9.13
C LEU A 139 8.58 -4.98 -10.12
N LYS A 140 9.35 -3.89 -10.08
CA LYS A 140 9.19 -2.80 -11.03
C LYS A 140 9.45 -3.29 -12.45
N ASP A 141 10.43 -4.17 -12.65
CA ASP A 141 10.73 -4.74 -13.95
C ASP A 141 9.62 -5.68 -14.44
N ILE A 142 9.16 -6.58 -13.56
CA ILE A 142 8.11 -7.54 -13.89
C ILE A 142 6.79 -6.85 -14.24
N TYR A 143 6.42 -5.83 -13.46
CA TYR A 143 5.13 -5.13 -13.57
C TYR A 143 5.26 -3.76 -14.21
N LYS A 144 6.26 -3.53 -15.06
CA LYS A 144 6.53 -2.23 -15.68
C LYS A 144 5.35 -1.69 -16.48
N ASN A 145 4.50 -2.57 -17.02
CA ASN A 145 3.33 -2.14 -17.78
C ASN A 145 2.21 -1.56 -16.90
N LYS A 146 2.30 -1.74 -15.59
CA LYS A 146 1.36 -1.12 -14.64
C LYS A 146 1.92 0.15 -14.01
N HIS A 147 3.20 0.44 -14.21
CA HIS A 147 3.87 1.57 -13.56
C HIS A 147 3.34 2.91 -14.07
N ILE A 148 3.05 3.81 -13.13
CA ILE A 148 2.62 5.18 -13.42
C ILE A 148 3.57 6.18 -12.75
N LEU A 149 3.43 7.46 -13.10
CA LEU A 149 4.22 8.55 -12.51
C LEU A 149 3.38 9.35 -11.53
N THR A 150 4.05 10.14 -10.70
CA THR A 150 3.39 10.96 -9.68
C THR A 150 2.56 12.10 -10.25
N GLU A 151 2.77 12.42 -11.50
CA GLU A 151 2.07 13.53 -12.17
C GLU A 151 0.64 13.17 -12.56
#